data_3f98fbb98036fd818c0b6ec16b30d3c7
#
_entry.id   3f98fbb98036fd818c0b6ec16b30d3c7
#
_cell.length_a   1.000
_cell.length_b   1.000
_cell.length_c   1.000
_cell.angle_alpha   90.00
_cell.angle_beta   90.00
_cell.angle_gamma   90.00
#
_symmetry.space_group_name_H-M   'P 1'
#
loop_
_entity.id
_entity.type
_entity.pdbx_description
1 polymer ?
#
loop_
_entity_poly.entity_id
_entity_poly.type
_entity_poly.pdbx_seq_one_letter_code
_entity_poly.pdbx_strand_id
1 'polypeptide(L)'
;MQQDMFTCRYLTVDDVLCPVHWLRLATSMVQYGPKQARLLRINENYSVEIRPLVLTDEIENLYGLYKDSLDFDTYNSVEACLMDGAITTLFDTYAVEVRDGNTLIAVGVFDNGEKSIAGILNIYHPAYRRQSLGKYLMLLKLNHARRQQKDYYYPGYLVSNYPKFDYKLFVCEAATEVYDENRDQWLPFSWELVNVLAANKLINSRSGQR
;
A
#
# COMPACT_ATOMS: atom_id res chain seq x y z
N MET A 1 15.14 -14.19 1.77
CA MET A 1 13.81 -13.89 1.19
C MET A 1 13.20 -12.56 1.66
N GLN A 2 13.77 -11.85 2.64
CA GLN A 2 13.30 -10.51 3.06
C GLN A 2 13.90 -9.35 2.23
N GLN A 3 15.01 -9.56 1.54
CA GLN A 3 15.73 -8.49 0.83
C GLN A 3 15.07 -8.05 -0.48
N ASP A 4 14.28 -8.90 -1.13
CA ASP A 4 13.75 -8.60 -2.47
C ASP A 4 12.41 -7.81 -2.44
N MET A 5 11.76 -7.72 -1.28
CA MET A 5 10.51 -6.96 -1.11
C MET A 5 10.69 -5.44 -1.04
N PHE A 6 11.91 -4.94 -0.81
CA PHE A 6 12.19 -3.52 -0.57
C PHE A 6 13.14 -2.94 -1.63
N THR A 7 12.86 -3.21 -2.90
CA THR A 7 13.72 -2.83 -4.02
C THR A 7 13.70 -1.34 -4.33
N CYS A 8 12.55 -0.67 -4.12
CA CYS A 8 12.44 0.76 -4.38
C CYS A 8 13.07 1.57 -3.23
N ARG A 9 14.21 2.20 -3.50
CA ARG A 9 14.94 3.06 -2.54
C ARG A 9 14.69 4.54 -2.77
N TYR A 10 14.42 4.93 -3.99
CA TYR A 10 14.20 6.31 -4.42
C TYR A 10 13.09 6.38 -5.47
N LEU A 11 12.37 7.49 -5.47
CA LEU A 11 11.50 7.89 -6.57
C LEU A 11 11.96 9.23 -7.12
N THR A 12 11.86 9.41 -8.42
CA THR A 12 12.05 10.72 -9.05
C THR A 12 10.72 11.43 -9.12
N VAL A 13 10.64 12.61 -8.52
CA VAL A 13 9.45 13.47 -8.52
C VAL A 13 9.91 14.86 -8.99
N ASP A 14 9.35 15.35 -10.08
CA ASP A 14 9.74 16.64 -10.68
C ASP A 14 11.27 16.78 -10.82
N ASP A 15 11.92 15.79 -11.41
CA ASP A 15 13.37 15.67 -11.57
C ASP A 15 14.20 15.65 -10.26
N VAL A 16 13.55 15.55 -9.10
CA VAL A 16 14.19 15.43 -7.79
C VAL A 16 14.17 13.99 -7.31
N LEU A 17 15.35 13.49 -6.90
CA LEU A 17 15.49 12.18 -6.29
C LEU A 17 14.99 12.20 -4.85
N CYS A 18 13.87 11.56 -4.58
CA CYS A 18 13.21 11.50 -3.28
C CYS A 18 13.44 10.15 -2.61
N PRO A 19 14.01 10.08 -1.38
CA PRO A 19 14.15 8.84 -0.63
C PRO A 19 12.80 8.19 -0.30
N VAL A 20 12.76 6.87 -0.43
CA VAL A 20 11.62 6.01 -0.10
C VAL A 20 11.83 5.38 1.28
N HIS A 21 10.78 5.32 2.09
CA HIS A 21 10.80 4.74 3.44
C HIS A 21 9.71 3.70 3.57
N TRP A 22 10.09 2.44 3.62
CA TRP A 22 9.17 1.32 3.76
C TRP A 22 8.51 1.30 5.12
N LEU A 23 7.22 0.96 5.13
CA LEU A 23 6.38 0.93 6.32
C LEU A 23 5.88 -0.48 6.59
N ARG A 24 5.73 -0.81 7.88
CA ARG A 24 4.90 -1.91 8.34
C ARG A 24 4.09 -1.52 9.57
N LEU A 25 3.03 -2.26 9.82
CA LEU A 25 2.25 -2.18 11.06
C LEU A 25 2.30 -3.54 11.76
N ALA A 26 2.64 -3.53 13.05
CA ALA A 26 2.45 -4.69 13.93
C ALA A 26 0.94 -4.83 14.18
N THR A 27 0.32 -5.89 13.65
CA THR A 27 -1.15 -6.04 13.64
C THR A 27 -1.76 -6.08 15.03
N SER A 28 -1.02 -6.63 16.00
CA SER A 28 -1.42 -6.71 17.43
C SER A 28 -1.46 -5.35 18.12
N MET A 29 -0.67 -4.38 17.64
CA MET A 29 -0.58 -3.04 18.23
C MET A 29 -1.59 -2.05 17.66
N VAL A 30 -2.30 -2.43 16.59
CA VAL A 30 -3.23 -1.53 15.92
C VAL A 30 -4.49 -1.32 16.74
N GLN A 31 -4.77 -0.05 17.02
CA GLN A 31 -6.02 0.41 17.61
C GLN A 31 -6.67 1.43 16.68
N TYR A 32 -7.94 1.19 16.34
CA TYR A 32 -8.69 2.13 15.52
C TYR A 32 -9.21 3.30 16.34
N GLY A 33 -8.93 4.49 15.86
CA GLY A 33 -9.51 5.71 16.38
C GLY A 33 -10.87 6.05 15.71
N PRO A 34 -11.47 7.18 16.08
CA PRO A 34 -12.78 7.61 15.55
C PRO A 34 -12.82 7.74 14.02
N LYS A 35 -11.70 8.13 13.39
CA LYS A 35 -11.61 8.30 11.92
C LYS A 35 -11.73 6.98 11.18
N GLN A 36 -11.03 5.94 11.66
CA GLN A 36 -11.07 4.59 11.08
C GLN A 36 -12.45 3.95 11.33
N ALA A 37 -12.97 4.02 12.55
CA ALA A 37 -14.29 3.51 12.89
C ALA A 37 -15.40 4.17 12.03
N ARG A 38 -15.33 5.50 11.83
CA ARG A 38 -16.24 6.21 10.93
C ARG A 38 -16.12 5.70 9.49
N LEU A 39 -14.91 5.51 8.98
CA LEU A 39 -14.71 5.05 7.60
C LEU A 39 -15.27 3.64 7.39
N LEU A 40 -15.08 2.74 8.34
CA LEU A 40 -15.69 1.40 8.29
C LEU A 40 -17.22 1.49 8.24
N ARG A 41 -17.83 2.33 9.10
CA ARG A 41 -19.28 2.49 9.17
C ARG A 41 -19.90 3.08 7.92
N ILE A 42 -19.30 4.11 7.30
CA ILE A 42 -19.87 4.73 6.09
C ILE A 42 -19.83 3.82 4.86
N ASN A 43 -19.02 2.76 4.90
CA ASN A 43 -18.88 1.79 3.83
C ASN A 43 -19.47 0.41 4.18
N GLU A 44 -20.15 0.25 5.34
CA GLU A 44 -20.64 -1.04 5.83
C GLU A 44 -21.72 -1.69 4.95
N ASN A 45 -22.43 -0.89 4.13
CA ASN A 45 -23.46 -1.37 3.25
C ASN A 45 -22.92 -2.02 1.96
N TYR A 46 -21.63 -1.84 1.66
CA TYR A 46 -21.02 -2.48 0.51
C TYR A 46 -20.66 -3.94 0.83
N SER A 47 -20.87 -4.82 -0.15
CA SER A 47 -20.38 -6.19 -0.02
C SER A 47 -18.87 -6.26 -0.20
N VAL A 48 -18.23 -7.11 0.60
CA VAL A 48 -16.77 -7.28 0.59
C VAL A 48 -16.45 -8.77 0.46
N GLU A 49 -15.68 -9.12 -0.56
CA GLU A 49 -15.15 -10.46 -0.76
C GLU A 49 -13.62 -10.43 -0.79
N ILE A 50 -12.97 -11.43 -0.18
CA ILE A 50 -11.52 -11.60 -0.22
C ILE A 50 -11.21 -13.00 -0.73
N ARG A 51 -10.52 -13.08 -1.87
CA ARG A 51 -10.24 -14.33 -2.57
C ARG A 51 -8.90 -14.27 -3.31
N PRO A 52 -8.35 -15.41 -3.74
CA PRO A 52 -7.21 -15.42 -4.64
C PRO A 52 -7.48 -14.54 -5.86
N LEU A 53 -6.48 -13.75 -6.25
CA LEU A 53 -6.62 -12.83 -7.37
C LEU A 53 -6.84 -13.61 -8.69
N VAL A 54 -7.92 -13.28 -9.36
CA VAL A 54 -8.16 -13.65 -10.76
C VAL A 54 -8.37 -12.35 -11.52
N LEU A 55 -7.48 -12.04 -12.44
CA LEU A 55 -7.64 -10.88 -13.32
C LEU A 55 -8.81 -11.12 -14.26
N THR A 56 -9.73 -10.15 -14.26
CA THR A 56 -10.94 -10.16 -15.10
C THR A 56 -11.04 -8.84 -15.85
N ASP A 57 -11.78 -8.84 -16.96
CA ASP A 57 -12.08 -7.62 -17.71
C ASP A 57 -12.74 -6.55 -16.82
N GLU A 58 -13.55 -6.95 -15.82
CA GLU A 58 -14.19 -6.02 -14.88
C GLU A 58 -13.16 -5.28 -14.02
N ILE A 59 -12.11 -5.98 -13.54
CA ILE A 59 -11.02 -5.39 -12.77
C ILE A 59 -10.20 -4.45 -13.65
N GLU A 60 -9.85 -4.86 -14.87
CA GLU A 60 -9.09 -4.02 -15.80
C GLU A 60 -9.90 -2.79 -16.25
N ASN A 61 -11.21 -2.92 -16.48
CA ASN A 61 -12.08 -1.79 -16.77
C ASN A 61 -12.15 -0.80 -15.59
N LEU A 62 -12.26 -1.31 -14.36
CA LEU A 62 -12.20 -0.46 -13.15
C LEU A 62 -10.85 0.25 -13.04
N TYR A 63 -9.75 -0.45 -13.36
CA TYR A 63 -8.43 0.17 -13.39
C TYR A 63 -8.33 1.27 -14.44
N GLY A 64 -8.86 1.08 -15.63
CA GLY A 64 -8.91 2.11 -16.68
C GLY A 64 -9.59 3.38 -16.18
N LEU A 65 -10.79 3.26 -15.58
CA LEU A 65 -11.50 4.39 -14.99
C LEU A 65 -10.70 5.09 -13.88
N TYR A 66 -10.04 4.29 -13.02
CA TYR A 66 -9.19 4.82 -11.95
C TYR A 66 -7.99 5.57 -12.51
N LYS A 67 -7.25 4.96 -13.47
CA LYS A 67 -6.09 5.53 -14.13
C LYS A 67 -6.42 6.87 -14.78
N ASP A 68 -7.53 6.96 -15.53
CA ASP A 68 -7.97 8.18 -16.22
C ASP A 68 -8.32 9.32 -15.23
N SER A 69 -8.57 8.99 -13.95
CA SER A 69 -8.83 9.95 -12.90
C SER A 69 -7.59 10.48 -12.18
N LEU A 70 -6.41 9.93 -12.49
CA LEU A 70 -5.13 10.33 -11.89
C LEU A 70 -4.49 11.48 -12.67
N ASP A 71 -3.71 12.28 -11.96
CA ASP A 71 -2.92 13.42 -12.50
C ASP A 71 -1.44 13.06 -12.72
N PHE A 72 -1.11 11.76 -12.76
CA PHE A 72 0.26 11.26 -12.93
C PHE A 72 0.24 9.91 -13.67
N ASP A 73 1.38 9.61 -14.30
CA ASP A 73 1.55 8.37 -15.03
C ASP A 73 1.61 7.14 -14.10
N THR A 74 1.00 6.05 -14.55
CA THR A 74 0.99 4.75 -13.88
C THR A 74 1.03 3.64 -14.93
N TYR A 75 1.09 2.40 -14.50
CA TYR A 75 1.07 1.23 -15.38
C TYR A 75 -0.15 1.23 -16.32
N ASN A 76 -0.03 0.55 -17.45
CA ASN A 76 -1.11 0.51 -18.44
C ASN A 76 -2.27 -0.43 -18.07
N SER A 77 -2.02 -1.42 -17.21
CA SER A 77 -3.00 -2.40 -16.74
C SER A 77 -2.65 -2.88 -15.34
N VAL A 78 -3.57 -3.56 -14.66
CA VAL A 78 -3.30 -4.26 -13.41
C VAL A 78 -2.28 -5.36 -13.64
N GLU A 79 -2.40 -6.10 -14.74
CA GLU A 79 -1.44 -7.13 -15.13
C GLU A 79 -0.01 -6.55 -15.23
N ALA A 80 0.17 -5.43 -15.94
CA ALA A 80 1.47 -4.79 -16.06
C ALA A 80 2.03 -4.35 -14.70
N CYS A 81 1.18 -3.87 -13.78
CA CYS A 81 1.58 -3.50 -12.44
C CYS A 81 2.05 -4.70 -11.60
N LEU A 82 1.42 -5.86 -11.75
CA LEU A 82 1.70 -7.05 -10.94
C LEU A 82 2.87 -7.87 -11.50
N MET A 83 2.98 -7.93 -12.82
CA MET A 83 3.94 -8.82 -13.48
C MET A 83 5.30 -8.14 -13.68
N ASP A 84 5.34 -6.82 -13.88
CA ASP A 84 6.56 -6.04 -14.18
C ASP A 84 7.49 -6.77 -15.19
N GLY A 85 6.88 -7.37 -16.22
CA GLY A 85 7.57 -8.16 -17.25
C GLY A 85 7.84 -9.63 -16.88
N ALA A 86 7.45 -10.12 -15.70
CA ALA A 86 7.54 -11.53 -15.35
C ALA A 86 6.40 -12.35 -15.99
N ILE A 87 6.66 -13.65 -16.24
CA ILE A 87 5.67 -14.55 -16.87
C ILE A 87 4.64 -15.06 -15.86
N THR A 88 5.01 -15.14 -14.58
CA THR A 88 4.14 -15.61 -13.49
C THR A 88 4.44 -14.87 -12.19
N THR A 89 3.43 -14.69 -11.34
CA THR A 89 3.64 -14.22 -9.97
C THR A 89 4.23 -15.33 -9.11
N LEU A 90 5.26 -15.01 -8.33
CA LEU A 90 5.85 -15.94 -7.36
C LEU A 90 5.12 -15.90 -6.01
N PHE A 91 4.13 -15.02 -5.87
CA PHE A 91 3.46 -14.74 -4.62
C PHE A 91 2.03 -15.27 -4.61
N ASP A 92 1.55 -15.61 -3.42
CA ASP A 92 0.15 -15.96 -3.16
C ASP A 92 -0.67 -14.67 -3.09
N THR A 93 -1.10 -14.18 -4.26
CA THR A 93 -1.73 -12.87 -4.43
C THR A 93 -3.24 -12.97 -4.31
N TYR A 94 -3.82 -12.10 -3.49
CA TYR A 94 -5.25 -12.00 -3.20
C TYR A 94 -5.82 -10.65 -3.61
N ALA A 95 -7.14 -10.61 -3.80
CA ALA A 95 -7.90 -9.40 -3.99
C ALA A 95 -8.95 -9.22 -2.89
N VAL A 96 -9.10 -7.98 -2.42
CA VAL A 96 -10.28 -7.50 -1.70
C VAL A 96 -11.16 -6.82 -2.74
N GLU A 97 -12.31 -7.38 -3.05
CA GLU A 97 -13.32 -6.78 -3.91
C GLU A 97 -14.40 -6.10 -3.06
N VAL A 98 -14.77 -4.89 -3.42
CA VAL A 98 -15.87 -4.13 -2.80
C VAL A 98 -16.91 -3.82 -3.85
N ARG A 99 -18.19 -4.16 -3.59
CA ARG A 99 -19.28 -3.97 -4.53
C ARG A 99 -20.43 -3.17 -3.93
N ASP A 100 -21.03 -2.33 -4.77
CA ASP A 100 -22.31 -1.69 -4.54
C ASP A 100 -23.37 -2.42 -5.40
N GLY A 101 -24.17 -3.28 -4.75
CA GLY A 101 -24.99 -4.26 -5.46
C GLY A 101 -24.12 -5.17 -6.35
N ASN A 102 -24.37 -5.15 -7.66
CA ASN A 102 -23.61 -5.94 -8.63
C ASN A 102 -22.37 -5.20 -9.19
N THR A 103 -22.21 -3.91 -8.89
CA THR A 103 -21.13 -3.10 -9.47
C THR A 103 -19.85 -3.22 -8.64
N LEU A 104 -18.75 -3.58 -9.26
CA LEU A 104 -17.43 -3.56 -8.64
C LEU A 104 -16.95 -2.10 -8.52
N ILE A 105 -16.81 -1.62 -7.28
CA ILE A 105 -16.48 -0.22 -7.01
C ILE A 105 -15.06 -0.02 -6.47
N ALA A 106 -14.43 -1.07 -5.93
CA ALA A 106 -13.03 -1.00 -5.52
C ALA A 106 -12.39 -2.38 -5.48
N VAL A 107 -11.08 -2.42 -5.76
CA VAL A 107 -10.24 -3.62 -5.63
C VAL A 107 -8.95 -3.26 -4.92
N GLY A 108 -8.59 -4.07 -3.92
CA GLY A 108 -7.33 -3.96 -3.20
C GLY A 108 -6.50 -5.24 -3.34
N VAL A 109 -5.41 -5.19 -4.10
CA VAL A 109 -4.51 -6.33 -4.29
C VAL A 109 -3.47 -6.39 -3.19
N PHE A 110 -3.15 -7.61 -2.71
CA PHE A 110 -2.12 -7.84 -1.71
C PHE A 110 -1.51 -9.23 -1.84
N ASP A 111 -0.25 -9.36 -1.46
CA ASP A 111 0.42 -10.65 -1.34
C ASP A 111 0.23 -11.21 0.07
N ASN A 112 -0.10 -12.50 0.15
CA ASN A 112 -0.43 -13.21 1.38
C ASN A 112 0.72 -14.12 1.79
N GLY A 113 1.68 -13.59 2.54
CA GLY A 113 2.77 -14.38 3.12
C GLY A 113 2.36 -15.11 4.40
N GLU A 114 3.21 -16.02 4.89
CA GLU A 114 2.94 -16.83 6.08
C GLU A 114 2.65 -15.97 7.33
N LYS A 115 3.50 -14.98 7.59
CA LYS A 115 3.42 -14.13 8.79
C LYS A 115 2.94 -12.71 8.53
N SER A 116 2.74 -12.35 7.27
CA SER A 116 2.41 -10.99 6.90
C SER A 116 1.62 -10.91 5.62
N ILE A 117 0.97 -9.76 5.41
CA ILE A 117 0.44 -9.40 4.09
C ILE A 117 1.09 -8.09 3.61
N ALA A 118 1.28 -7.98 2.29
CA ALA A 118 1.81 -6.78 1.66
C ALA A 118 0.78 -6.20 0.69
N GLY A 119 0.35 -4.96 0.93
CA GLY A 119 -0.52 -4.22 0.04
C GLY A 119 0.22 -3.79 -1.22
N ILE A 120 -0.25 -4.22 -2.39
CA ILE A 120 0.36 -3.93 -3.68
C ILE A 120 -0.37 -2.77 -4.36
N LEU A 121 -1.67 -2.90 -4.56
CA LEU A 121 -2.46 -1.95 -5.32
C LEU A 121 -3.82 -1.69 -4.63
N ASN A 122 -4.32 -0.46 -4.75
CA ASN A 122 -5.69 -0.08 -4.40
C ASN A 122 -6.25 0.75 -5.54
N ILE A 123 -7.30 0.27 -6.17
CA ILE A 123 -8.04 0.97 -7.21
C ILE A 123 -9.50 1.13 -6.79
N TYR A 124 -10.14 2.18 -7.28
CA TYR A 124 -11.56 2.41 -6.99
C TYR A 124 -12.21 3.26 -8.07
N HIS A 125 -13.49 3.10 -8.22
CA HIS A 125 -14.29 3.85 -9.19
C HIS A 125 -14.35 5.34 -8.78
N PRO A 126 -13.97 6.29 -9.66
CA PRO A 126 -13.84 7.72 -9.33
C PRO A 126 -15.13 8.37 -8.80
N ALA A 127 -16.31 7.88 -9.22
CA ALA A 127 -17.59 8.37 -8.70
C ALA A 127 -17.75 8.16 -7.20
N TYR A 128 -17.02 7.20 -6.60
CA TYR A 128 -17.04 6.85 -5.17
C TYR A 128 -15.91 7.51 -4.38
N ARG A 129 -15.24 8.53 -4.91
CA ARG A 129 -14.09 9.19 -4.23
C ARG A 129 -14.43 9.73 -2.84
N ARG A 130 -15.70 10.13 -2.60
CA ARG A 130 -16.16 10.64 -1.29
C ARG A 130 -16.18 9.57 -0.20
N GLN A 131 -16.26 8.30 -0.56
CA GLN A 131 -16.25 7.14 0.32
C GLN A 131 -14.86 6.75 0.79
N SER A 132 -13.81 7.40 0.25
CA SER A 132 -12.40 7.13 0.59
C SER A 132 -12.03 5.64 0.49
N LEU A 133 -12.46 4.98 -0.60
CA LEU A 133 -12.33 3.54 -0.77
C LEU A 133 -10.88 3.04 -0.75
N GLY A 134 -9.92 3.83 -1.21
CA GLY A 134 -8.50 3.47 -1.10
C GLY A 134 -8.03 3.27 0.36
N LYS A 135 -8.46 4.14 1.28
CA LYS A 135 -8.22 3.99 2.72
C LYS A 135 -9.04 2.85 3.32
N TYR A 136 -10.27 2.67 2.86
CA TYR A 136 -11.14 1.57 3.30
C TYR A 136 -10.52 0.20 2.96
N LEU A 137 -10.00 0.03 1.74
CA LEU A 137 -9.29 -1.18 1.32
C LEU A 137 -8.07 -1.48 2.22
N MET A 138 -7.35 -0.47 2.68
CA MET A 138 -6.24 -0.67 3.63
C MET A 138 -6.73 -1.21 4.97
N LEU A 139 -7.86 -0.69 5.50
CA LEU A 139 -8.47 -1.21 6.73
C LEU A 139 -8.99 -2.64 6.55
N LEU A 140 -9.58 -2.96 5.40
CA LEU A 140 -10.05 -4.32 5.10
C LEU A 140 -8.89 -5.32 5.04
N LYS A 141 -7.77 -4.96 4.37
CA LYS A 141 -6.55 -5.78 4.34
C LYS A 141 -5.98 -6.01 5.74
N LEU A 142 -5.88 -4.96 6.55
CA LEU A 142 -5.43 -5.09 7.93
C LEU A 142 -6.37 -5.96 8.77
N ASN A 143 -7.69 -5.79 8.63
CA ASN A 143 -8.66 -6.65 9.33
C ASN A 143 -8.54 -8.11 8.89
N HIS A 144 -8.25 -8.36 7.61
CA HIS A 144 -7.96 -9.70 7.10
C HIS A 144 -6.68 -10.27 7.73
N ALA A 145 -5.59 -9.51 7.74
CA ALA A 145 -4.34 -9.91 8.38
C ALA A 145 -4.55 -10.28 9.86
N ARG A 146 -5.30 -9.47 10.61
CA ARG A 146 -5.63 -9.74 12.02
C ARG A 146 -6.46 -11.00 12.20
N ARG A 147 -7.47 -11.24 11.36
CA ARG A 147 -8.28 -12.47 11.40
C ARG A 147 -7.45 -13.71 11.10
N GLN A 148 -6.45 -13.59 10.25
CA GLN A 148 -5.50 -14.67 9.95
C GLN A 148 -4.32 -14.74 10.93
N GLN A 149 -4.32 -13.93 12.00
CA GLN A 149 -3.26 -13.89 13.02
C GLN A 149 -1.88 -13.59 12.44
N LYS A 150 -1.81 -12.78 11.35
CA LYS A 150 -0.54 -12.33 10.79
C LYS A 150 0.12 -11.32 11.73
N ASP A 151 1.44 -11.38 11.82
CA ASP A 151 2.22 -10.47 12.67
C ASP A 151 2.24 -9.05 12.11
N TYR A 152 2.36 -8.91 10.77
CA TYR A 152 2.58 -7.63 10.11
C TYR A 152 1.67 -7.39 8.91
N TYR A 153 1.35 -6.11 8.70
CA TYR A 153 0.80 -5.57 7.47
C TYR A 153 1.73 -4.52 6.90
N TYR A 154 2.13 -4.67 5.63
CA TYR A 154 2.95 -3.73 4.89
C TYR A 154 2.07 -2.88 3.96
N PRO A 155 1.79 -1.59 4.27
CA PRO A 155 0.96 -0.73 3.42
C PRO A 155 1.73 -0.14 2.23
N GLY A 156 3.01 -0.42 2.10
CA GLY A 156 3.94 0.17 1.14
C GLY A 156 4.91 1.14 1.82
N TYR A 157 5.14 2.30 1.22
CA TYR A 157 6.19 3.24 1.63
C TYR A 157 5.71 4.70 1.66
N LEU A 158 6.47 5.54 2.37
CA LEU A 158 6.45 7.01 2.28
C LEU A 158 7.55 7.47 1.32
N VAL A 159 7.39 8.68 0.82
CA VAL A 159 8.39 9.35 -0.02
C VAL A 159 8.72 10.70 0.60
N SER A 160 9.99 10.94 0.92
CA SER A 160 10.43 12.21 1.50
C SER A 160 10.09 13.37 0.57
N ASN A 161 9.58 14.46 1.15
CA ASN A 161 9.16 15.66 0.43
C ASN A 161 8.02 15.45 -0.60
N TYR A 162 7.31 14.32 -0.53
CA TYR A 162 6.19 14.04 -1.42
C TYR A 162 5.00 13.44 -0.65
N PRO A 163 4.13 14.29 -0.06
CA PRO A 163 3.09 13.87 0.90
C PRO A 163 1.95 13.05 0.28
N LYS A 164 1.94 12.86 -1.03
CA LYS A 164 0.96 12.04 -1.74
C LYS A 164 0.87 10.60 -1.19
N PHE A 165 1.93 10.10 -0.54
CA PHE A 165 1.99 8.76 0.05
C PHE A 165 1.65 8.71 1.55
N ASP A 166 1.50 9.86 2.22
CA ASP A 166 1.29 9.96 3.68
C ASP A 166 -0.05 9.37 4.16
N TYR A 167 -1.01 9.21 3.24
CA TYR A 167 -2.29 8.59 3.55
C TYR A 167 -2.16 7.17 4.12
N LYS A 168 -1.03 6.51 3.93
CA LYS A 168 -0.76 5.17 4.46
C LYS A 168 -0.69 5.15 5.99
N LEU A 169 -0.28 6.26 6.60
CA LEU A 169 -0.29 6.45 8.07
C LEU A 169 -1.71 6.49 8.65
N PHE A 170 -2.72 6.74 7.81
CA PHE A 170 -4.12 6.76 8.22
C PHE A 170 -4.55 5.48 8.93
N VAL A 171 -3.97 4.34 8.61
CA VAL A 171 -4.35 3.04 9.18
C VAL A 171 -4.17 3.03 10.70
N CYS A 172 -2.96 3.28 11.18
CA CYS A 172 -2.64 3.50 12.59
C CYS A 172 -1.19 4.01 12.70
N GLU A 173 -1.00 5.31 12.79
CA GLU A 173 0.33 5.90 12.88
C GLU A 173 1.12 5.38 14.08
N ALA A 174 0.45 5.24 15.25
CA ALA A 174 1.08 4.78 16.50
C ALA A 174 1.60 3.34 16.45
N ALA A 175 1.06 2.49 15.54
CA ALA A 175 1.52 1.12 15.34
C ALA A 175 2.41 0.97 14.10
N THR A 176 2.74 2.09 13.43
CA THR A 176 3.58 2.07 12.23
C THR A 176 5.05 2.05 12.61
N GLU A 177 5.81 1.24 11.89
CA GLU A 177 7.26 1.18 11.94
C GLU A 177 7.85 1.52 10.57
N VAL A 178 9.04 2.11 10.58
CA VAL A 178 9.84 2.48 9.39
C VAL A 178 11.09 1.62 9.35
N TYR A 179 11.46 1.16 8.16
CA TYR A 179 12.65 0.36 7.96
C TYR A 179 13.91 1.22 7.85
N ASP A 180 14.89 0.97 8.71
CA ASP A 180 16.25 1.50 8.65
C ASP A 180 17.15 0.51 7.92
N GLU A 181 17.44 0.77 6.64
CA GLU A 181 18.27 -0.09 5.79
C GLU A 181 19.72 -0.21 6.28
N ASN A 182 20.26 0.82 6.95
CA ASN A 182 21.65 0.80 7.43
C ASN A 182 21.83 -0.12 8.62
N ARG A 183 20.79 -0.28 9.44
CA ARG A 183 20.79 -1.12 10.65
C ARG A 183 20.07 -2.45 10.45
N ASP A 184 19.40 -2.64 9.31
CA ASP A 184 18.51 -3.78 9.05
C ASP A 184 17.45 -3.95 10.15
N GLN A 185 16.80 -2.84 10.54
CA GLN A 185 15.85 -2.81 11.66
C GLN A 185 14.60 -2.02 11.35
N TRP A 186 13.49 -2.45 11.95
CA TRP A 186 12.24 -1.71 11.99
C TRP A 186 12.19 -0.86 13.26
N LEU A 187 11.94 0.44 13.11
CA LEU A 187 11.90 1.41 14.18
C LEU A 187 10.53 2.07 14.25
N PRO A 188 10.04 2.44 15.44
CA PRO A 188 8.80 3.19 15.57
C PRO A 188 8.78 4.43 14.70
N PHE A 189 7.67 4.65 14.00
CA PHE A 189 7.53 5.78 13.09
C PHE A 189 7.58 7.12 13.86
N SER A 190 8.36 8.06 13.32
CA SER A 190 8.23 9.49 13.56
C SER A 190 8.73 10.26 12.34
N TRP A 191 8.21 11.46 12.12
CA TRP A 191 8.71 12.32 11.05
C TRP A 191 10.17 12.72 11.25
N GLU A 192 10.62 12.87 12.50
CA GLU A 192 12.02 13.11 12.81
C GLU A 192 12.91 11.97 12.33
N LEU A 193 12.52 10.72 12.61
CA LEU A 193 13.23 9.53 12.13
C LEU A 193 13.26 9.50 10.59
N VAL A 194 12.13 9.72 9.92
CA VAL A 194 12.05 9.74 8.46
C VAL A 194 13.02 10.76 7.87
N ASN A 195 13.10 11.97 8.45
CA ASN A 195 14.03 13.02 8.01
C ASN A 195 15.49 12.63 8.20
N VAL A 196 15.84 11.99 9.32
CA VAL A 196 17.19 11.48 9.58
C VAL A 196 17.57 10.40 8.57
N LEU A 197 16.68 9.43 8.33
CA LEU A 197 16.91 8.35 7.36
C LEU A 197 17.04 8.91 5.92
N ALA A 198 16.24 9.91 5.56
CA ALA A 198 16.33 10.56 4.27
C ALA A 198 17.68 11.24 4.06
N ALA A 199 18.17 12.00 5.06
CA ALA A 199 19.46 12.65 4.99
C ALA A 199 20.59 11.62 4.81
N ASN A 200 20.57 10.52 5.56
CA ASN A 200 21.55 9.45 5.46
C ASN A 200 21.57 8.80 4.07
N LYS A 201 20.37 8.52 3.49
CA LYS A 201 20.26 7.96 2.13
C LYS A 201 20.88 8.88 1.08
N LEU A 202 20.61 10.19 1.15
CA LEU A 202 21.14 11.17 0.20
C LEU A 202 22.67 11.34 0.31
N ILE A 203 23.25 11.23 1.51
CA ILE A 203 24.71 11.25 1.72
C ILE A 203 25.34 10.01 1.08
N ASN A 204 24.78 8.82 1.34
CA ASN A 204 25.30 7.56 0.81
C ASN A 204 25.21 7.48 -0.72
N SER A 205 24.14 8.02 -1.34
CA SER A 205 24.00 8.06 -2.80
C SER A 205 25.08 8.90 -3.47
N ARG A 206 25.54 10.01 -2.83
CA ARG A 206 26.62 10.86 -3.32
C ARG A 206 28.01 10.24 -3.15
N SER A 207 28.18 9.41 -2.12
CA SER A 207 29.46 8.76 -1.81
C SER A 207 29.75 7.53 -2.68
N GLY A 208 28.71 6.87 -3.20
CA GLY A 208 28.83 5.70 -4.08
C GLY A 208 29.05 6.02 -5.57
N GLN A 209 29.09 7.29 -5.95
CA GLN A 209 29.38 7.76 -7.31
C GLN A 209 30.86 8.18 -7.52
N ARG A 210 31.76 7.82 -6.62
CA ARG A 210 33.22 8.06 -6.77
C ARG A 210 33.96 6.80 -7.08
#